data_c7d0032396fc2428f5062a979bf3626c
#
_entry.id   c7d0032396fc2428f5062a979bf3626c
#
_cell.length_a   1.000
_cell.length_b   1.000
_cell.length_c   1.000
_cell.angle_alpha   90.00
_cell.angle_beta   90.00
_cell.angle_gamma   90.00
#
_symmetry.space_group_name_H-M   'P 1'
#
loop_
_entity.id
_entity.type
_entity.pdbx_description
1 polymer ?
#
loop_
_entity_poly.entity_id
_entity_poly.type
_entity_poly.pdbx_seq_one_letter_code
_entity_poly.pdbx_strand_id
1 'polypeptide(L)'
;MAAPLSAQTVPVVTPPPARQPAATIVVEPAAMLIAACDSDGDGRTTRAELSACIARSFADADTAHKGSLGYIDYSDWALKWLGDRNALPSPFAIDSDGDNRITLAELQAQFSSLFDRFDTNKDGAATRAELVTIRSAPVPQGDDGKRGHRRPSQSR
;
A
#
# COMPACT_ATOMS: atom_id res chain seq x y z
N MET A 1 -4.48 52.05 -55.89
CA MET A 1 -4.01 50.65 -55.66
C MET A 1 -3.68 50.56 -54.19
N ALA A 2 -4.52 49.92 -53.41
CA ALA A 2 -4.30 49.74 -51.97
C ALA A 2 -3.74 48.28 -51.73
N ALA A 3 -2.61 48.21 -51.05
CA ALA A 3 -1.99 46.94 -50.68
C ALA A 3 -2.69 46.31 -49.45
N PRO A 4 -2.88 44.99 -49.41
CA PRO A 4 -3.50 44.36 -48.25
C PRO A 4 -2.52 44.28 -47.08
N LEU A 5 -2.98 44.65 -45.88
CA LEU A 5 -2.29 44.42 -44.61
C LEU A 5 -2.30 42.91 -44.32
N SER A 6 -1.12 42.29 -44.31
CA SER A 6 -0.97 40.92 -43.85
C SER A 6 -1.08 40.87 -42.32
N ALA A 7 -2.11 40.22 -41.83
CA ALA A 7 -2.25 39.91 -40.39
C ALA A 7 -1.21 38.87 -39.97
N GLN A 8 -0.27 39.24 -39.11
CA GLN A 8 0.67 38.30 -38.48
C GLN A 8 -0.03 37.54 -37.35
N THR A 9 -0.22 36.24 -37.52
CA THR A 9 -0.69 35.35 -36.49
C THR A 9 0.43 35.11 -35.46
N VAL A 10 0.25 35.63 -34.26
CA VAL A 10 1.16 35.36 -33.15
C VAL A 10 0.96 33.91 -32.72
N PRO A 11 2.02 33.04 -32.63
CA PRO A 11 1.86 31.70 -32.19
C PRO A 11 1.44 31.66 -30.70
N VAL A 12 0.33 31.01 -30.40
CA VAL A 12 -0.11 30.75 -29.03
C VAL A 12 0.84 29.70 -28.44
N VAL A 13 1.73 30.15 -27.56
CA VAL A 13 2.59 29.21 -26.78
C VAL A 13 1.73 28.56 -25.72
N THR A 14 1.33 27.31 -25.98
CA THR A 14 0.65 26.50 -24.98
C THR A 14 1.67 26.13 -23.87
N PRO A 15 1.44 26.47 -22.59
CA PRO A 15 2.35 26.05 -21.52
C PRO A 15 2.39 24.51 -21.44
N PRO A 16 3.57 23.93 -21.12
CA PRO A 16 3.67 22.49 -20.99
C PRO A 16 2.73 22.02 -19.87
N PRO A 17 2.13 20.82 -20.00
CA PRO A 17 1.24 20.28 -18.99
C PRO A 17 1.99 20.19 -17.65
N ALA A 18 1.35 20.70 -16.59
CA ALA A 18 1.91 20.61 -15.24
C ALA A 18 2.24 19.14 -14.94
N ARG A 19 3.51 18.88 -14.61
CA ARG A 19 3.94 17.54 -14.19
C ARG A 19 3.12 17.15 -12.96
N GLN A 20 2.26 16.17 -13.11
CA GLN A 20 1.62 15.55 -11.95
C GLN A 20 2.72 14.94 -11.05
N PRO A 21 2.65 15.15 -9.73
CA PRO A 21 3.59 14.51 -8.82
C PRO A 21 3.48 12.99 -8.97
N ALA A 22 4.62 12.31 -8.95
CA ALA A 22 4.64 10.86 -8.99
C ALA A 22 3.90 10.32 -7.76
N ALA A 23 2.82 9.56 -8.00
CA ALA A 23 2.13 8.85 -6.93
C ALA A 23 2.88 7.54 -6.66
N THR A 24 3.22 7.28 -5.40
CA THR A 24 3.77 6.00 -4.96
C THR A 24 2.63 5.16 -4.42
N ILE A 25 2.46 3.98 -4.98
CA ILE A 25 1.53 2.98 -4.46
C ILE A 25 2.30 2.14 -3.46
N VAL A 26 1.82 2.09 -2.22
CA VAL A 26 2.37 1.25 -1.16
C VAL A 26 1.36 0.15 -0.85
N VAL A 27 1.83 -1.09 -0.85
CA VAL A 27 1.02 -2.25 -0.49
C VAL A 27 1.69 -2.94 0.70
N GLU A 28 0.95 -3.16 1.76
CA GLU A 28 1.44 -3.93 2.90
C GLU A 28 1.53 -5.43 2.53
N PRO A 29 2.52 -6.18 3.04
CA PRO A 29 2.62 -7.62 2.78
C PRO A 29 1.33 -8.39 3.11
N ALA A 30 0.69 -8.06 4.24
CA ALA A 30 -0.59 -8.66 4.62
C ALA A 30 -1.72 -8.36 3.61
N ALA A 31 -1.76 -7.15 3.03
CA ALA A 31 -2.72 -6.80 2.00
C ALA A 31 -2.49 -7.59 0.70
N MET A 32 -1.23 -7.86 0.36
CA MET A 32 -0.88 -8.72 -0.79
C MET A 32 -1.38 -10.15 -0.58
N LEU A 33 -1.19 -10.71 0.62
CA LEU A 33 -1.71 -12.05 0.95
C LEU A 33 -3.24 -12.06 0.90
N ILE A 34 -3.92 -11.06 1.48
CA ILE A 34 -5.38 -10.95 1.40
C ILE A 34 -5.83 -10.92 -0.07
N ALA A 35 -5.20 -10.12 -0.91
CA ALA A 35 -5.53 -10.07 -2.34
C ALA A 35 -5.29 -11.41 -3.07
N ALA A 36 -4.30 -12.19 -2.63
CA ALA A 36 -4.00 -13.52 -3.20
C ALA A 36 -5.00 -14.60 -2.74
N CYS A 37 -5.78 -14.33 -1.71
CA CYS A 37 -6.82 -15.23 -1.20
C CYS A 37 -8.13 -15.19 -2.00
N ASP A 38 -8.28 -14.26 -2.97
CA ASP A 38 -9.36 -14.21 -3.95
C ASP A 38 -9.35 -15.51 -4.79
N SER A 39 -10.20 -16.45 -4.43
CA SER A 39 -10.15 -17.81 -4.97
C SER A 39 -10.97 -18.01 -6.24
N ASP A 40 -11.97 -17.18 -6.46
CA ASP A 40 -12.84 -17.20 -7.66
C ASP A 40 -12.41 -16.18 -8.71
N GLY A 41 -11.47 -15.27 -8.36
CA GLY A 41 -10.88 -14.30 -9.29
C GLY A 41 -11.79 -13.13 -9.61
N ASP A 42 -12.75 -12.81 -8.76
CA ASP A 42 -13.69 -11.70 -8.97
C ASP A 42 -13.11 -10.32 -8.62
N GLY A 43 -11.88 -10.28 -8.09
CA GLY A 43 -11.17 -9.05 -7.68
C GLY A 43 -11.53 -8.58 -6.26
N ARG A 44 -12.24 -9.41 -5.51
CA ARG A 44 -12.65 -9.16 -4.13
C ARG A 44 -12.25 -10.37 -3.29
N THR A 45 -11.85 -10.14 -2.06
CA THR A 45 -11.60 -11.22 -1.12
C THR A 45 -12.65 -11.19 -0.03
N THR A 46 -13.44 -12.23 0.10
CA THR A 46 -14.41 -12.39 1.18
C THR A 46 -13.75 -12.94 2.45
N ARG A 47 -14.43 -12.80 3.60
CA ARG A 47 -13.94 -13.40 4.87
C ARG A 47 -13.81 -14.92 4.79
N ALA A 48 -14.71 -15.59 4.06
CA ALA A 48 -14.67 -17.04 3.89
C ALA A 48 -13.45 -17.47 3.09
N GLU A 49 -13.14 -16.77 2.00
CA GLU A 49 -11.95 -17.02 1.19
C GLU A 49 -10.66 -16.76 1.97
N LEU A 50 -10.60 -15.64 2.71
CA LEU A 50 -9.46 -15.34 3.57
C LEU A 50 -9.26 -16.44 4.62
N SER A 51 -10.31 -16.84 5.34
CA SER A 51 -10.23 -17.87 6.36
C SER A 51 -9.74 -19.22 5.80
N ALA A 52 -10.27 -19.62 4.64
CA ALA A 52 -9.87 -20.85 3.96
C ALA A 52 -8.40 -20.77 3.45
N CYS A 53 -7.99 -19.62 2.94
CA CYS A 53 -6.64 -19.36 2.46
C CYS A 53 -5.63 -19.42 3.60
N ILE A 54 -5.90 -18.75 4.73
CA ILE A 54 -5.05 -18.78 5.92
C ILE A 54 -4.95 -20.22 6.47
N ALA A 55 -6.06 -20.98 6.50
CA ALA A 55 -6.03 -22.38 6.94
C ALA A 55 -5.14 -23.25 6.06
N ARG A 56 -5.20 -23.09 4.73
CA ARG A 56 -4.30 -23.80 3.82
C ARG A 56 -2.83 -23.41 4.03
N SER A 57 -2.56 -22.13 4.15
CA SER A 57 -1.18 -21.64 4.35
C SER A 57 -0.58 -22.11 5.67
N PHE A 58 -1.39 -22.19 6.72
CA PHE A 58 -1.00 -22.71 8.02
C PHE A 58 -0.70 -24.22 7.95
N ALA A 59 -1.57 -25.00 7.32
CA ALA A 59 -1.38 -26.45 7.15
C ALA A 59 -0.11 -26.78 6.36
N ASP A 60 0.22 -25.95 5.36
CA ASP A 60 1.48 -26.07 4.60
C ASP A 60 2.73 -25.82 5.46
N ALA A 61 2.61 -25.00 6.49
CA ALA A 61 3.72 -24.70 7.40
C ALA A 61 3.82 -25.68 8.56
N ASP A 62 2.67 -26.17 9.07
CA ASP A 62 2.62 -27.17 10.15
C ASP A 62 2.88 -28.59 9.61
N THR A 63 4.06 -28.79 9.04
CA THR A 63 4.46 -30.10 8.46
C THR A 63 4.50 -31.24 9.46
N ALA A 64 4.66 -30.92 10.73
CA ALA A 64 4.69 -31.88 11.82
C ALA A 64 3.31 -32.15 12.45
N HIS A 65 2.25 -31.49 11.92
CA HIS A 65 0.86 -31.63 12.39
C HIS A 65 0.68 -31.41 13.89
N LYS A 66 1.40 -30.41 14.43
CA LYS A 66 1.36 -30.02 15.86
C LYS A 66 0.14 -29.18 16.22
N GLY A 67 -0.56 -28.63 15.22
CA GLY A 67 -1.63 -27.65 15.39
C GLY A 67 -1.16 -26.27 15.81
N SER A 68 0.16 -26.03 15.81
CA SER A 68 0.75 -24.73 16.14
C SER A 68 2.11 -24.55 15.48
N LEU A 69 2.46 -23.32 15.14
CA LEU A 69 3.77 -22.92 14.65
C LEU A 69 4.58 -22.28 15.78
N GLY A 70 5.85 -22.67 15.92
CA GLY A 70 6.80 -21.90 16.71
C GLY A 70 7.18 -20.59 15.97
N TYR A 71 7.84 -19.66 16.67
CA TYR A 71 8.20 -18.37 16.07
C TYR A 71 9.15 -18.50 14.87
N ILE A 72 9.98 -19.53 14.84
CA ILE A 72 10.86 -19.81 13.68
C ILE A 72 10.01 -20.33 12.52
N ASP A 73 9.11 -21.28 12.77
CA ASP A 73 8.22 -21.83 11.75
C ASP A 73 7.30 -20.73 11.18
N TYR A 74 6.83 -19.81 12.05
CA TYR A 74 6.09 -18.62 11.61
C TYR A 74 6.94 -17.69 10.74
N SER A 75 8.22 -17.48 11.07
CA SER A 75 9.09 -16.64 10.25
C SER A 75 9.30 -17.25 8.85
N ASP A 76 9.36 -18.55 8.73
CA ASP A 76 9.42 -19.26 7.44
C ASP A 76 8.08 -19.16 6.69
N TRP A 77 6.96 -19.25 7.40
CA TRP A 77 5.64 -18.97 6.86
C TRP A 77 5.55 -17.52 6.33
N ALA A 78 6.00 -16.54 7.12
CA ALA A 78 6.01 -15.13 6.73
C ALA A 78 6.88 -14.88 5.49
N LEU A 79 8.06 -15.50 5.41
CA LEU A 79 8.89 -15.42 4.20
C LEU A 79 8.14 -15.93 2.96
N LYS A 80 7.47 -17.09 3.09
CA LYS A 80 6.76 -17.71 1.97
C LYS A 80 5.53 -16.92 1.53
N TRP A 81 4.73 -16.45 2.48
CA TRP A 81 3.42 -15.90 2.22
C TRP A 81 3.36 -14.37 2.25
N LEU A 82 4.26 -13.72 2.99
CA LEU A 82 4.35 -12.26 3.11
C LEU A 82 5.59 -11.67 2.41
N GLY A 83 6.52 -12.54 1.97
CA GLY A 83 7.71 -12.15 1.23
C GLY A 83 8.92 -11.73 2.09
N ASP A 84 8.78 -11.64 3.42
CA ASP A 84 9.87 -11.32 4.34
C ASP A 84 9.64 -11.99 5.69
N ARG A 85 10.73 -12.50 6.34
CA ARG A 85 10.67 -13.16 7.64
C ARG A 85 10.20 -12.25 8.77
N ASN A 86 10.40 -10.93 8.61
CA ASN A 86 10.05 -9.92 9.59
C ASN A 86 8.82 -9.10 9.16
N ALA A 87 8.08 -9.56 8.13
CA ALA A 87 6.87 -8.87 7.71
C ALA A 87 5.85 -8.83 8.84
N LEU A 88 5.11 -7.73 8.90
CA LEU A 88 3.99 -7.60 9.84
C LEU A 88 2.74 -8.34 9.32
N PRO A 89 1.98 -8.95 10.24
CA PRO A 89 2.08 -8.94 11.71
C PRO A 89 3.26 -9.77 12.22
N SER A 90 3.89 -9.31 13.32
CA SER A 90 4.96 -10.07 13.97
C SER A 90 4.40 -11.27 14.76
N PRO A 91 5.21 -12.31 15.04
CA PRO A 91 4.74 -13.45 15.83
C PRO A 91 4.20 -13.02 17.20
N PHE A 92 4.81 -12.03 17.84
CA PHE A 92 4.36 -11.48 19.12
C PHE A 92 3.01 -10.75 19.05
N ALA A 93 2.62 -10.25 17.88
CA ALA A 93 1.31 -9.63 17.68
C ALA A 93 0.20 -10.66 17.43
N ILE A 94 0.57 -11.88 17.04
CA ILE A 94 -0.36 -12.96 16.73
C ILE A 94 -0.58 -13.85 17.96
N ASP A 95 0.50 -14.22 18.64
CA ASP A 95 0.48 -14.99 19.88
C ASP A 95 -0.25 -14.19 20.98
N SER A 96 -1.54 -14.45 21.12
CA SER A 96 -2.43 -13.68 21.98
C SER A 96 -2.41 -14.14 23.44
N ASP A 97 -2.03 -15.38 23.69
CA ASP A 97 -1.96 -15.97 25.04
C ASP A 97 -0.53 -16.04 25.61
N GLY A 98 0.48 -15.73 24.78
CA GLY A 98 1.88 -15.62 25.21
C GLY A 98 2.55 -16.97 25.46
N ASP A 99 2.05 -18.05 24.84
CA ASP A 99 2.60 -19.39 25.01
C ASP A 99 3.81 -19.70 24.09
N ASN A 100 4.25 -18.71 23.29
CA ASN A 100 5.31 -18.76 22.27
C ASN A 100 4.97 -19.72 21.11
N ARG A 101 3.71 -19.90 20.84
CA ARG A 101 3.19 -20.68 19.73
C ARG A 101 2.13 -19.85 19.00
N ILE A 102 1.90 -20.17 17.76
CA ILE A 102 0.88 -19.54 16.94
C ILE A 102 -0.04 -20.65 16.46
N THR A 103 -1.26 -20.62 16.94
CA THR A 103 -2.33 -21.53 16.50
C THR A 103 -3.00 -21.01 15.24
N LEU A 104 -3.72 -21.88 14.53
CA LEU A 104 -4.53 -21.44 13.39
C LEU A 104 -5.58 -20.40 13.81
N ALA A 105 -6.18 -20.54 14.99
CA ALA A 105 -7.20 -19.62 15.49
C ALA A 105 -6.63 -18.21 15.68
N GLU A 106 -5.44 -18.08 16.25
CA GLU A 106 -4.77 -16.80 16.45
C GLU A 106 -4.38 -16.15 15.13
N LEU A 107 -3.82 -16.96 14.21
CA LEU A 107 -3.47 -16.45 12.88
C LEU A 107 -4.71 -15.96 12.12
N GLN A 108 -5.82 -16.71 12.16
CA GLN A 108 -7.08 -16.29 11.54
C GLN A 108 -7.67 -15.06 12.22
N ALA A 109 -7.63 -14.96 13.56
CA ALA A 109 -8.10 -13.79 14.30
C ALA A 109 -7.34 -12.53 13.91
N GLN A 110 -6.00 -12.62 13.82
CA GLN A 110 -5.15 -11.52 13.41
C GLN A 110 -5.45 -11.07 11.97
N PHE A 111 -5.55 -12.00 11.02
CA PHE A 111 -5.86 -11.66 9.64
C PHE A 111 -7.31 -11.17 9.46
N SER A 112 -8.25 -11.64 10.28
CA SER A 112 -9.61 -11.08 10.33
C SER A 112 -9.61 -9.62 10.78
N SER A 113 -8.79 -9.28 11.79
CA SER A 113 -8.63 -7.88 12.25
C SER A 113 -8.01 -7.00 11.17
N LEU A 114 -7.00 -7.50 10.44
CA LEU A 114 -6.40 -6.80 9.31
C LEU A 114 -7.40 -6.61 8.16
N PHE A 115 -8.20 -7.62 7.88
CA PHE A 115 -9.27 -7.53 6.89
C PHE A 115 -10.28 -6.43 7.26
N ASP A 116 -10.70 -6.35 8.54
CA ASP A 116 -11.59 -5.31 9.03
C ASP A 116 -11.03 -3.90 8.87
N ARG A 117 -9.73 -3.76 8.93
CA ARG A 117 -9.02 -2.49 8.70
C ARG A 117 -9.03 -2.10 7.23
N PHE A 118 -8.89 -3.07 6.32
CA PHE A 118 -8.87 -2.83 4.88
C PHE A 118 -10.26 -2.68 4.27
N ASP A 119 -11.25 -3.45 4.74
CA ASP A 119 -12.65 -3.32 4.34
C ASP A 119 -13.23 -2.00 4.87
N THR A 120 -12.93 -0.91 4.15
CA THR A 120 -13.24 0.45 4.60
C THR A 120 -14.72 0.79 4.45
N ASN A 121 -15.39 0.20 3.47
CA ASN A 121 -16.82 0.41 3.20
C ASN A 121 -17.72 -0.55 4.02
N LYS A 122 -17.12 -1.54 4.71
CA LYS A 122 -17.79 -2.54 5.56
C LYS A 122 -18.81 -3.39 4.82
N ASP A 123 -18.54 -3.69 3.55
CA ASP A 123 -19.42 -4.55 2.74
C ASP A 123 -19.11 -6.05 2.87
N GLY A 124 -18.09 -6.41 3.67
CA GLY A 124 -17.71 -7.79 3.97
C GLY A 124 -16.76 -8.41 2.95
N ALA A 125 -16.22 -7.61 2.03
CA ALA A 125 -15.22 -8.03 1.06
C ALA A 125 -14.13 -6.96 0.88
N ALA A 126 -12.87 -7.35 0.91
CA ALA A 126 -11.75 -6.45 0.65
C ALA A 126 -11.47 -6.40 -0.86
N THR A 127 -11.64 -5.24 -1.47
CA THR A 127 -11.34 -5.01 -2.88
C THR A 127 -9.86 -4.66 -3.08
N ARG A 128 -9.36 -4.83 -4.32
CA ARG A 128 -7.98 -4.42 -4.64
C ARG A 128 -7.74 -2.93 -4.41
N ALA A 129 -8.75 -2.09 -4.58
CA ALA A 129 -8.64 -0.65 -4.32
C ALA A 129 -8.46 -0.33 -2.83
N GLU A 130 -9.11 -1.09 -1.95
CA GLU A 130 -9.01 -0.94 -0.49
C GLU A 130 -7.69 -1.48 0.06
N LEU A 131 -7.10 -2.46 -0.62
CA LEU A 131 -5.83 -3.08 -0.21
C LEU A 131 -4.59 -2.26 -0.58
N VAL A 132 -4.74 -1.18 -1.34
CA VAL A 132 -3.62 -0.31 -1.73
C VAL A 132 -3.68 1.04 -1.03
N THR A 133 -2.52 1.55 -0.61
CA THR A 133 -2.39 2.91 -0.09
C THR A 133 -1.67 3.77 -1.12
N ILE A 134 -2.34 4.80 -1.61
CA ILE A 134 -1.74 5.77 -2.54
C ILE A 134 -1.13 6.90 -1.72
N ARG A 135 0.20 7.05 -1.79
CA ARG A 135 0.93 8.17 -1.20
C ARG A 135 1.35 9.12 -2.31
N SER A 136 0.76 10.30 -2.35
CA SER A 136 1.24 11.40 -3.20
C SER A 136 2.38 12.08 -2.47
N ALA A 137 3.56 12.20 -3.10
CA ALA A 137 4.62 13.01 -2.55
C ALA A 137 4.16 14.48 -2.51
N PRO A 138 4.43 15.24 -1.43
CA PRO A 138 4.20 16.66 -1.41
C PRO A 138 4.97 17.28 -2.57
N VAL A 139 4.30 18.10 -3.39
CA VAL A 139 4.99 18.92 -4.40
C VAL A 139 5.87 19.89 -3.60
N PRO A 140 7.21 19.92 -3.81
CA PRO A 140 8.02 20.98 -3.23
C PRO A 140 7.44 22.30 -3.76
N GLN A 141 6.86 23.13 -2.90
CA GLN A 141 6.52 24.48 -3.25
C GLN A 141 7.85 25.15 -3.55
N GLY A 142 8.06 25.50 -4.83
CA GLY A 142 9.20 26.29 -5.23
C GLY A 142 9.23 27.53 -4.34
N ASP A 143 10.31 27.70 -3.62
CA ASP A 143 10.63 28.93 -2.91
C ASP A 143 10.68 30.04 -3.97
N ASP A 144 9.54 30.76 -4.12
CA ASP A 144 9.50 31.95 -4.94
C ASP A 144 10.45 32.94 -4.30
N GLY A 145 11.72 32.85 -4.74
CA GLY A 145 12.84 33.61 -4.25
C GLY A 145 12.46 35.09 -4.19
N LYS A 146 12.27 35.55 -2.97
CA LYS A 146 12.34 36.97 -2.63
C LYS A 146 13.71 37.51 -3.10
N ARG A 147 13.80 37.84 -4.37
CA ARG A 147 14.93 38.67 -4.87
C ARG A 147 14.85 40.01 -4.15
N GLY A 148 15.53 40.08 -3.03
CA GLY A 148 15.77 41.28 -2.30
C GLY A 148 16.42 42.30 -3.24
N HIS A 149 15.69 43.37 -3.54
CA HIS A 149 16.26 44.59 -4.15
C HIS A 149 17.33 45.10 -3.20
N ARG A 150 18.59 44.83 -3.49
CA ARG A 150 19.71 45.61 -2.95
C ARG A 150 19.64 47.02 -3.54
N ARG A 151 19.24 47.98 -2.72
CA ARG A 151 19.45 49.40 -3.01
C ARG A 151 20.94 49.69 -2.99
N PRO A 152 21.49 50.39 -3.98
CA PRO A 152 22.88 50.88 -3.88
C PRO A 152 22.94 52.01 -2.86
N SER A 153 23.84 51.89 -1.87
CA SER A 153 24.19 52.95 -0.94
C SER A 153 24.94 54.05 -1.67
N GLN A 154 24.37 55.25 -1.70
CA GLN A 154 25.10 56.46 -2.11
C GLN A 154 26.00 56.88 -0.95
N SER A 155 27.32 56.93 -1.22
CA SER A 155 28.32 57.57 -0.38
C SER A 155 28.24 59.09 -0.49
N ARG A 156 28.29 59.73 0.67
CA ARG A 156 28.85 61.09 0.84
C ARG A 156 29.79 61.05 2.02
#